data_0dd3922967ea20cd6779bdfe43a3b205
#
_entry.id   0dd3922967ea20cd6779bdfe43a3b205
#
_cell.length_a   1.000
_cell.length_b   1.000
_cell.length_c   1.000
_cell.angle_alpha   90.00
_cell.angle_beta   90.00
_cell.angle_gamma   90.00
#
_symmetry.space_group_name_H-M   'P 1'
#
loop_
_entity.id
_entity.type
_entity.pdbx_description
1 polymer ?
#
loop_
_entity_poly.entity_id
_entity_poly.type
_entity_poly.pdbx_seq_one_letter_code
_entity_poly.pdbx_strand_id
1 'polypeptide(L)'
;MTAWNSFSTASPLGITSEVITYTAAGGHQVHAYVSRPTGGASAGGIVAVHHMPGWDEFYREFTDRLARHGYTVICPDLYCRFGHGSPDDVAATARAAGGAADDLVVADLAAAREWLLAQPTSNGKTGILGTCSGGRHALLTASRTSGWDAVIDLWGGGVIASEKELTPQRPVAVIDYTEGLSAPLLGLFGNDDRYPTPELVDQHEAELKRLGKDYEFHRYDGASHGFFYYFAPAYRPEAAMDGWERIFAFFEPHLS
;
A
#
# COMPACT_ATOMS: atom_id res chain seq x y z
N MET A 1 21.32 3.52 -13.43
CA MET A 1 21.54 3.50 -11.96
C MET A 1 21.95 2.09 -11.55
N THR A 2 22.76 1.91 -10.53
CA THR A 2 23.09 0.56 -10.05
C THR A 2 21.97 0.05 -9.17
N ALA A 3 21.76 -1.27 -9.11
CA ALA A 3 20.70 -1.93 -8.30
C ALA A 3 20.72 -1.57 -6.80
N TRP A 4 21.75 -0.92 -6.31
CA TRP A 4 21.89 -0.49 -4.92
C TRP A 4 21.36 0.92 -4.62
N ASN A 5 20.96 1.69 -5.64
CA ASN A 5 20.50 3.07 -5.43
C ASN A 5 19.19 3.14 -4.62
N SER A 6 18.36 2.09 -4.65
CA SER A 6 17.14 2.00 -3.83
C SER A 6 17.42 1.86 -2.33
N PHE A 7 18.65 1.52 -1.93
CA PHE A 7 19.07 1.41 -0.53
C PHE A 7 19.84 2.63 -0.02
N SER A 8 20.17 3.56 -0.92
CA SER A 8 20.85 4.79 -0.53
C SER A 8 20.28 5.97 -1.30
N THR A 9 20.25 7.13 -0.65
CA THR A 9 19.99 8.41 -1.31
C THR A 9 21.30 9.13 -1.58
N ALA A 10 21.38 9.91 -2.65
CA ALA A 10 22.56 10.74 -2.95
C ALA A 10 22.80 11.78 -1.82
N SER A 11 21.74 12.18 -1.15
CA SER A 11 21.77 13.02 0.04
C SER A 11 20.78 12.42 1.05
N PRO A 12 21.22 11.61 2.01
CA PRO A 12 20.33 10.99 2.99
C PRO A 12 19.58 12.07 3.76
N LEU A 13 18.28 12.11 3.62
CA LEU A 13 17.43 13.01 4.36
C LEU A 13 17.30 12.51 5.80
N GLY A 14 17.49 13.40 6.78
CA GLY A 14 17.00 13.15 8.12
C GLY A 14 15.47 13.01 8.08
N ILE A 15 14.93 12.18 8.93
CA ILE A 15 13.48 12.02 9.07
C ILE A 15 13.05 12.26 10.51
N THR A 16 11.81 12.65 10.69
CA THR A 16 11.10 12.58 11.98
C THR A 16 9.94 11.61 11.84
N SER A 17 9.77 10.76 12.86
CA SER A 17 8.71 9.77 12.89
C SER A 17 7.93 9.86 14.20
N GLU A 18 6.62 9.72 14.13
CA GLU A 18 5.73 9.80 15.28
C GLU A 18 4.48 8.93 15.08
N VAL A 19 3.84 8.55 16.17
CA VAL A 19 2.49 7.99 16.14
C VAL A 19 1.49 9.10 16.39
N ILE A 20 0.54 9.22 15.48
CA ILE A 20 -0.55 10.19 15.57
C ILE A 20 -1.89 9.49 15.70
N THR A 21 -2.92 10.26 15.95
CA THR A 21 -4.32 9.85 15.80
C THR A 21 -5.02 10.85 14.89
N TYR A 22 -5.75 10.37 13.91
CA TYR A 22 -6.59 11.20 13.05
C TYR A 22 -8.02 10.69 13.05
N THR A 23 -8.95 11.56 12.66
CA THR A 23 -10.38 11.23 12.62
C THR A 23 -10.77 10.79 11.23
N ALA A 24 -11.27 9.56 11.11
CA ALA A 24 -11.87 9.03 9.89
C ALA A 24 -13.38 9.30 9.83
N ALA A 25 -14.01 8.89 8.73
CA ALA A 25 -15.44 9.06 8.54
C ALA A 25 -16.25 8.44 9.70
N GLY A 26 -17.34 9.10 10.08
CA GLY A 26 -18.16 8.68 11.23
C GLY A 26 -17.55 9.01 12.59
N GLY A 27 -16.47 9.79 12.65
CA GLY A 27 -15.84 10.22 13.92
C GLY A 27 -14.88 9.18 14.52
N HIS A 28 -14.58 8.10 13.80
CA HIS A 28 -13.63 7.09 14.25
C HIS A 28 -12.21 7.63 14.39
N GLN A 29 -11.57 7.28 15.51
CA GLN A 29 -10.16 7.60 15.73
C GLN A 29 -9.28 6.48 15.20
N VAL A 30 -8.37 6.79 14.29
CA VAL A 30 -7.44 5.85 13.70
C VAL A 30 -6.03 6.24 14.08
N HIS A 31 -5.26 5.29 14.64
CA HIS A 31 -3.84 5.49 14.90
C HIS A 31 -3.06 5.33 13.60
N ALA A 32 -1.98 6.10 13.46
CA ALA A 32 -1.09 5.98 12.32
C ALA A 32 0.36 6.27 12.70
N TYR A 33 1.28 5.55 12.07
CA TYR A 33 2.68 5.90 12.06
C TYR A 33 2.95 6.88 10.91
N VAL A 34 3.57 7.98 11.22
CA VAL A 34 3.91 9.02 10.25
C VAL A 34 5.40 9.22 10.22
N SER A 35 5.99 9.28 9.04
CA SER A 35 7.38 9.65 8.85
C SER A 35 7.48 10.73 7.76
N ARG A 36 8.34 11.72 7.99
CA ARG A 36 8.52 12.85 7.09
C ARG A 36 9.96 13.33 7.04
N PRO A 37 10.44 13.88 5.90
CA PRO A 37 11.76 14.49 5.83
C PRO A 37 11.89 15.67 6.81
N THR A 38 13.07 15.79 7.42
CA THR A 38 13.44 17.03 8.13
C THR A 38 13.86 18.08 7.11
N GLY A 39 13.49 19.34 7.34
CA GLY A 39 13.93 20.43 6.46
C GLY A 39 12.80 21.19 5.77
N GLY A 40 11.55 20.72 5.89
CA GLY A 40 10.36 21.49 5.50
C GLY A 40 10.19 21.72 3.99
N ALA A 41 10.89 20.97 3.14
CA ALA A 41 10.66 21.02 1.70
C ALA A 41 9.26 20.49 1.36
N SER A 42 8.67 21.02 0.29
CA SER A 42 7.41 20.51 -0.25
C SER A 42 7.57 19.07 -0.70
N ALA A 43 6.65 18.21 -0.35
CA ALA A 43 6.74 16.77 -0.57
C ALA A 43 5.39 16.17 -0.98
N GLY A 44 5.43 15.19 -1.87
CA GLY A 44 4.28 14.33 -2.12
C GLY A 44 3.94 13.49 -0.90
N GLY A 45 2.66 13.21 -0.72
CA GLY A 45 2.14 12.37 0.35
C GLY A 45 1.96 10.92 -0.08
N ILE A 46 2.29 9.95 0.78
CA ILE A 46 2.03 8.53 0.52
C ILE A 46 1.25 7.92 1.67
N VAL A 47 0.15 7.24 1.34
CA VAL A 47 -0.54 6.35 2.27
C VAL A 47 0.02 4.94 2.11
N ALA A 48 0.74 4.44 3.12
CA ALA A 48 1.28 3.09 3.17
C ALA A 48 0.27 2.16 3.87
N VAL A 49 -0.15 1.11 3.18
CA VAL A 49 -1.23 0.21 3.66
C VAL A 49 -0.64 -1.12 4.08
N HIS A 50 -0.73 -1.42 5.38
CA HIS A 50 -0.08 -2.59 5.97
C HIS A 50 -0.69 -3.92 5.50
N HIS A 51 0.11 -4.97 5.60
CA HIS A 51 -0.25 -6.35 5.30
C HIS A 51 -1.11 -7.01 6.40
N MET A 52 -1.51 -8.28 6.19
CA MET A 52 -2.36 -9.01 7.15
C MET A 52 -1.72 -9.19 8.54
N PRO A 53 -0.40 -9.39 8.72
CA PRO A 53 0.20 -9.39 10.06
C PRO A 53 -0.06 -8.12 10.87
N GLY A 54 -0.49 -7.06 10.22
CA GLY A 54 -0.89 -5.83 10.89
C GLY A 54 0.16 -4.73 10.83
N TRP A 55 0.07 -3.83 11.78
CA TRP A 55 0.90 -2.64 11.88
C TRP A 55 2.20 -2.95 12.65
N ASP A 56 3.07 -3.73 12.02
CA ASP A 56 4.30 -4.28 12.58
C ASP A 56 5.55 -3.40 12.32
N GLU A 57 6.70 -3.90 12.78
CA GLU A 57 7.99 -3.19 12.62
C GLU A 57 8.39 -3.04 11.15
N PHE A 58 8.07 -4.02 10.29
CA PHE A 58 8.34 -3.92 8.86
C PHE A 58 7.67 -2.68 8.26
N TYR A 59 6.41 -2.42 8.62
CA TYR A 59 5.71 -1.24 8.08
C TYR A 59 6.23 0.09 8.62
N ARG A 60 6.79 0.12 9.82
CA ARG A 60 7.49 1.31 10.32
C ARG A 60 8.74 1.60 9.50
N GLU A 61 9.56 0.58 9.27
CA GLU A 61 10.78 0.71 8.44
C GLU A 61 10.46 0.99 6.97
N PHE A 62 9.39 0.40 6.45
CA PHE A 62 8.88 0.65 5.11
C PHE A 62 8.47 2.13 4.94
N THR A 63 7.74 2.66 5.92
CA THR A 63 7.32 4.06 5.99
C THR A 63 8.53 5.00 6.08
N ASP A 64 9.49 4.68 6.94
CA ASP A 64 10.73 5.46 7.10
C ASP A 64 11.58 5.46 5.83
N ARG A 65 11.63 4.34 5.10
CA ARG A 65 12.37 4.25 3.83
C ARG A 65 11.79 5.20 2.80
N LEU A 66 10.48 5.22 2.62
CA LEU A 66 9.80 6.15 1.71
C LEU A 66 10.06 7.61 2.11
N ALA A 67 10.02 7.92 3.41
CA ALA A 67 10.30 9.26 3.91
C ALA A 67 11.74 9.71 3.66
N ARG A 68 12.72 8.80 3.76
CA ARG A 68 14.13 9.09 3.41
C ARG A 68 14.33 9.41 1.94
N HIS A 69 13.39 9.02 1.09
CA HIS A 69 13.36 9.36 -0.33
C HIS A 69 12.57 10.65 -0.63
N GLY A 70 12.14 11.38 0.39
CA GLY A 70 11.58 12.72 0.23
C GLY A 70 10.07 12.83 0.36
N TYR A 71 9.36 11.76 0.69
CA TYR A 71 7.89 11.75 0.82
C TYR A 71 7.43 11.96 2.26
N THR A 72 6.28 12.59 2.44
CA THR A 72 5.55 12.53 3.73
C THR A 72 4.67 11.28 3.71
N VAL A 73 4.90 10.37 4.64
CA VAL A 73 4.26 9.04 4.60
C VAL A 73 3.43 8.82 5.87
N ILE A 74 2.21 8.33 5.68
CA ILE A 74 1.32 7.90 6.74
C ILE A 74 0.97 6.42 6.57
N CYS A 75 1.13 5.63 7.63
CA CYS A 75 0.73 4.23 7.69
C CYS A 75 -0.36 4.07 8.74
N PRO A 76 -1.65 4.03 8.36
CA PRO A 76 -2.76 3.80 9.28
C PRO A 76 -2.77 2.39 9.86
N ASP A 77 -3.13 2.26 11.14
CA ASP A 77 -3.47 0.99 11.77
C ASP A 77 -4.93 0.62 11.45
N LEU A 78 -5.14 -0.15 10.40
CA LEU A 78 -6.48 -0.61 9.99
C LEU A 78 -7.11 -1.59 10.99
N TYR A 79 -6.32 -2.05 11.95
CA TYR A 79 -6.77 -3.00 12.97
C TYR A 79 -7.00 -2.36 14.35
N CYS A 80 -6.85 -1.04 14.49
CA CYS A 80 -7.04 -0.33 15.76
C CYS A 80 -8.41 -0.58 16.44
N ARG A 81 -9.41 -1.05 15.69
CA ARG A 81 -10.76 -1.40 16.20
C ARG A 81 -10.84 -2.81 16.78
N PHE A 82 -9.83 -3.65 16.58
CA PHE A 82 -9.82 -5.04 17.02
C PHE A 82 -9.12 -5.25 18.37
N GLY A 83 -8.74 -4.17 19.04
CA GLY A 83 -8.14 -4.20 20.37
C GLY A 83 -6.73 -3.61 20.41
N HIS A 84 -6.03 -3.89 21.49
CA HIS A 84 -4.67 -3.45 21.76
C HIS A 84 -3.80 -4.66 22.09
N GLY A 85 -2.53 -4.61 21.73
CA GLY A 85 -1.61 -5.71 21.98
C GLY A 85 -0.45 -5.73 20.99
N SER A 86 0.20 -6.88 20.87
CA SER A 86 1.17 -7.08 19.81
C SER A 86 0.48 -7.06 18.44
N PRO A 87 1.17 -6.66 17.36
CA PRO A 87 0.58 -6.69 16.02
C PRO A 87 -0.01 -8.06 15.66
N ASP A 88 0.68 -9.14 16.01
CA ASP A 88 0.20 -10.52 15.74
C ASP A 88 -1.09 -10.87 16.45
N ASP A 89 -1.26 -10.47 17.73
CA ASP A 89 -2.47 -10.74 18.51
C ASP A 89 -3.67 -9.94 17.95
N VAL A 90 -3.46 -8.66 17.64
CA VAL A 90 -4.49 -7.81 17.04
C VAL A 90 -4.87 -8.33 15.65
N ALA A 91 -3.89 -8.71 14.83
CA ALA A 91 -4.12 -9.30 13.53
C ALA A 91 -4.86 -10.66 13.62
N ALA A 92 -4.57 -11.48 14.63
CA ALA A 92 -5.32 -12.72 14.88
C ALA A 92 -6.79 -12.43 15.22
N THR A 93 -7.04 -11.43 16.06
CA THR A 93 -8.40 -10.97 16.40
C THR A 93 -9.14 -10.45 15.15
N ALA A 94 -8.48 -9.62 14.35
CA ALA A 94 -9.03 -9.12 13.09
C ALA A 94 -9.41 -10.26 12.13
N ARG A 95 -8.50 -11.25 11.96
CA ARG A 95 -8.78 -12.45 11.12
C ARG A 95 -9.98 -13.25 11.65
N ALA A 96 -10.06 -13.46 12.95
CA ALA A 96 -11.17 -14.19 13.56
C ALA A 96 -12.52 -13.48 13.36
N ALA A 97 -12.51 -12.15 13.24
CA ALA A 97 -13.68 -11.33 12.93
C ALA A 97 -14.02 -11.24 11.43
N GLY A 98 -13.25 -11.91 10.56
CA GLY A 98 -13.43 -11.87 9.08
C GLY A 98 -12.65 -10.76 8.38
N GLY A 99 -11.75 -10.08 9.08
CA GLY A 99 -10.94 -8.98 8.57
C GLY A 99 -11.60 -7.60 8.74
N ALA A 100 -10.87 -6.56 8.39
CA ALA A 100 -11.43 -5.21 8.31
C ALA A 100 -12.43 -5.11 7.15
N ALA A 101 -13.57 -4.47 7.40
CA ALA A 101 -14.60 -4.27 6.39
C ALA A 101 -14.13 -3.29 5.32
N ASP A 102 -14.38 -3.60 4.05
CA ASP A 102 -13.95 -2.80 2.91
C ASP A 102 -14.38 -1.33 3.00
N ASP A 103 -15.61 -1.07 3.45
CA ASP A 103 -16.11 0.30 3.59
C ASP A 103 -15.34 1.09 4.66
N LEU A 104 -14.96 0.45 5.77
CA LEU A 104 -14.15 1.08 6.82
C LEU A 104 -12.72 1.33 6.34
N VAL A 105 -12.13 0.35 5.65
CA VAL A 105 -10.79 0.49 5.05
C VAL A 105 -10.75 1.67 4.09
N VAL A 106 -11.69 1.77 3.16
CA VAL A 106 -11.77 2.88 2.20
C VAL A 106 -11.92 4.22 2.92
N ALA A 107 -12.78 4.29 3.92
CA ALA A 107 -12.99 5.51 4.70
C ALA A 107 -11.75 5.94 5.48
N ASP A 108 -11.04 5.01 6.11
CA ASP A 108 -9.84 5.28 6.89
C ASP A 108 -8.69 5.76 5.98
N LEU A 109 -8.48 5.10 4.84
CA LEU A 109 -7.41 5.45 3.90
C LEU A 109 -7.70 6.76 3.17
N ALA A 110 -8.96 7.04 2.83
CA ALA A 110 -9.36 8.33 2.27
C ALA A 110 -9.12 9.47 3.28
N ALA A 111 -9.45 9.26 4.56
CA ALA A 111 -9.17 10.26 5.59
C ALA A 111 -7.67 10.46 5.85
N ALA A 112 -6.86 9.40 5.73
CA ALA A 112 -5.40 9.50 5.79
C ALA A 112 -4.84 10.37 4.64
N ARG A 113 -5.41 10.25 3.43
CA ARG A 113 -5.07 11.12 2.31
C ARG A 113 -5.39 12.58 2.61
N GLU A 114 -6.59 12.88 3.12
CA GLU A 114 -6.97 14.24 3.50
C GLU A 114 -6.06 14.81 4.58
N TRP A 115 -5.62 13.96 5.53
CA TRP A 115 -4.63 14.37 6.52
C TRP A 115 -3.29 14.76 5.87
N LEU A 116 -2.80 14.00 4.87
CA LEU A 116 -1.58 14.33 4.11
C LEU A 116 -1.71 15.66 3.36
N LEU A 117 -2.84 15.87 2.69
CA LEU A 117 -3.11 17.10 1.95
C LEU A 117 -3.16 18.33 2.83
N ALA A 118 -3.58 18.19 4.09
CA ALA A 118 -3.63 19.27 5.06
C ALA A 118 -2.27 19.61 5.68
N GLN A 119 -1.21 18.87 5.40
CA GLN A 119 0.11 19.16 5.96
C GLN A 119 0.70 20.43 5.33
N PRO A 120 1.39 21.28 6.13
CA PRO A 120 2.00 22.52 5.61
C PRO A 120 3.03 22.29 4.50
N THR A 121 3.64 21.11 4.46
CA THR A 121 4.64 20.71 3.46
C THR A 121 4.04 19.94 2.28
N SER A 122 2.72 19.78 2.22
CA SER A 122 2.07 19.08 1.10
C SER A 122 2.26 19.86 -0.21
N ASN A 123 2.64 19.15 -1.27
CA ASN A 123 2.63 19.70 -2.63
C ASN A 123 1.29 19.46 -3.37
N GLY A 124 0.29 18.89 -2.68
CA GLY A 124 -1.02 18.57 -3.24
C GLY A 124 -1.09 17.23 -3.98
N LYS A 125 0.01 16.49 -4.04
CA LYS A 125 0.09 15.17 -4.70
C LYS A 125 0.04 14.05 -3.68
N THR A 126 -0.69 12.98 -4.00
CA THR A 126 -0.85 11.83 -3.09
C THR A 126 -0.84 10.50 -3.83
N GLY A 127 -0.03 9.56 -3.32
CA GLY A 127 -0.02 8.17 -3.74
C GLY A 127 -0.50 7.24 -2.63
N ILE A 128 -0.85 6.03 -3.02
CA ILE A 128 -1.19 4.95 -2.11
C ILE A 128 -0.45 3.67 -2.53
N LEU A 129 0.12 2.96 -1.57
CA LEU A 129 0.73 1.65 -1.84
C LEU A 129 0.51 0.71 -0.68
N GLY A 130 0.54 -0.59 -0.98
CA GLY A 130 0.50 -1.61 0.05
C GLY A 130 0.98 -2.97 -0.43
N THR A 131 1.25 -3.86 0.51
CA THR A 131 1.68 -5.24 0.23
C THR A 131 0.60 -6.22 0.67
N CYS A 132 0.47 -7.36 -0.01
CA CYS A 132 -0.46 -8.42 0.39
C CYS A 132 -1.91 -7.88 0.49
N SER A 133 -2.57 -8.05 1.63
CA SER A 133 -3.89 -7.44 1.87
C SER A 133 -3.87 -5.91 1.73
N GLY A 134 -2.75 -5.26 2.04
CA GLY A 134 -2.58 -3.82 1.85
C GLY A 134 -2.54 -3.41 0.39
N GLY A 135 -1.97 -4.23 -0.51
CA GLY A 135 -2.02 -4.00 -1.95
C GLY A 135 -3.46 -4.02 -2.48
N ARG A 136 -4.22 -5.05 -2.07
CA ARG A 136 -5.66 -5.12 -2.34
C ARG A 136 -6.42 -3.89 -1.82
N HIS A 137 -6.13 -3.46 -0.59
CA HIS A 137 -6.81 -2.31 0.02
C HIS A 137 -6.44 -0.99 -0.65
N ALA A 138 -5.19 -0.83 -1.09
CA ALA A 138 -4.74 0.33 -1.85
C ALA A 138 -5.51 0.44 -3.18
N LEU A 139 -5.58 -0.66 -3.93
CA LEU A 139 -6.33 -0.71 -5.19
C LEU A 139 -7.82 -0.48 -4.98
N LEU A 140 -8.44 -1.14 -3.98
CA LEU A 140 -9.84 -0.95 -3.62
C LEU A 140 -10.14 0.52 -3.33
N THR A 141 -9.31 1.14 -2.50
CA THR A 141 -9.51 2.54 -2.11
C THR A 141 -9.40 3.48 -3.30
N ALA A 142 -8.37 3.31 -4.13
CA ALA A 142 -8.17 4.13 -5.31
C ALA A 142 -9.24 3.92 -6.38
N SER A 143 -9.84 2.73 -6.45
CA SER A 143 -10.94 2.43 -7.38
C SER A 143 -12.30 2.97 -6.88
N ARG A 144 -12.46 3.19 -5.57
CA ARG A 144 -13.70 3.69 -4.96
C ARG A 144 -13.67 5.16 -4.59
N THR A 145 -12.51 5.79 -4.66
CA THR A 145 -12.31 7.21 -4.35
C THR A 145 -11.50 7.88 -5.45
N SER A 146 -11.57 9.19 -5.55
CA SER A 146 -10.86 9.96 -6.59
C SER A 146 -9.71 10.79 -6.00
N GLY A 147 -8.88 11.34 -6.90
CA GLY A 147 -7.84 12.30 -6.54
C GLY A 147 -6.50 11.68 -6.12
N TRP A 148 -6.30 10.39 -6.33
CA TRP A 148 -5.00 9.76 -6.22
C TRP A 148 -4.15 10.06 -7.45
N ASP A 149 -2.87 10.35 -7.27
CA ASP A 149 -1.92 10.62 -8.36
C ASP A 149 -1.13 9.36 -8.76
N ALA A 150 -1.02 8.37 -7.86
CA ALA A 150 -0.34 7.10 -8.11
C ALA A 150 -0.84 5.99 -7.19
N VAL A 151 -0.92 4.77 -7.70
CA VAL A 151 -1.33 3.57 -6.94
C VAL A 151 -0.30 2.48 -7.14
N ILE A 152 0.11 1.80 -6.07
CA ILE A 152 1.01 0.65 -6.16
C ILE A 152 0.41 -0.54 -5.42
N ASP A 153 0.25 -1.65 -6.15
CA ASP A 153 -0.16 -2.94 -5.63
C ASP A 153 1.04 -3.91 -5.61
N LEU A 154 1.50 -4.23 -4.41
CA LEU A 154 2.57 -5.20 -4.20
C LEU A 154 1.94 -6.54 -3.80
N TRP A 155 1.79 -7.44 -4.78
CA TRP A 155 1.21 -8.79 -4.66
C TRP A 155 -0.12 -8.83 -3.86
N GLY A 156 -1.03 -7.92 -4.17
CA GLY A 156 -2.35 -7.85 -3.52
C GLY A 156 -3.20 -9.08 -3.83
N GLY A 157 -3.44 -9.91 -2.84
CA GLY A 157 -4.33 -11.06 -2.96
C GLY A 157 -5.81 -10.65 -2.77
N GLY A 158 -6.73 -11.32 -3.49
CA GLY A 158 -8.16 -11.07 -3.38
C GLY A 158 -8.68 -9.87 -4.17
N VAL A 159 -7.92 -9.41 -5.16
CA VAL A 159 -8.42 -8.48 -6.20
C VAL A 159 -9.49 -9.18 -7.02
N ILE A 160 -9.21 -10.41 -7.44
CA ILE A 160 -10.17 -11.32 -8.06
C ILE A 160 -10.68 -12.26 -6.98
N ALA A 161 -11.99 -12.36 -6.83
CA ALA A 161 -12.63 -13.23 -5.88
C ALA A 161 -13.86 -13.89 -6.52
N SER A 162 -14.02 -15.18 -6.28
CA SER A 162 -15.25 -15.89 -6.62
C SER A 162 -16.37 -15.53 -5.62
N GLU A 163 -17.62 -15.77 -5.99
CA GLU A 163 -18.77 -15.55 -5.08
C GLU A 163 -18.61 -16.25 -3.72
N LYS A 164 -17.91 -17.40 -3.67
CA LYS A 164 -17.68 -18.18 -2.44
C LYS A 164 -16.64 -17.53 -1.50
N GLU A 165 -15.82 -16.64 -2.02
CA GLU A 165 -14.79 -15.92 -1.28
C GLU A 165 -15.30 -14.56 -0.77
N LEU A 166 -16.46 -14.12 -1.26
CA LEU A 166 -17.10 -12.89 -0.77
C LEU A 166 -17.66 -13.10 0.64
N THR A 167 -17.56 -12.07 1.45
CA THR A 167 -18.03 -12.08 2.85
C THR A 167 -18.79 -10.78 3.13
N PRO A 168 -19.54 -10.70 4.25
CA PRO A 168 -20.18 -9.44 4.65
C PRO A 168 -19.20 -8.27 4.79
N GLN A 169 -17.93 -8.53 5.14
CA GLN A 169 -16.87 -7.54 5.24
C GLN A 169 -16.29 -7.17 3.86
N ARG A 170 -16.37 -8.08 2.89
CA ARG A 170 -15.85 -7.96 1.52
C ARG A 170 -16.91 -8.42 0.52
N PRO A 171 -17.97 -7.62 0.34
CA PRO A 171 -19.17 -8.08 -0.40
C PRO A 171 -19.00 -8.08 -1.92
N VAL A 172 -17.95 -7.43 -2.44
CA VAL A 172 -17.70 -7.28 -3.88
C VAL A 172 -16.21 -7.52 -4.16
N ALA A 173 -15.90 -8.20 -5.25
CA ALA A 173 -14.52 -8.37 -5.70
C ALA A 173 -13.93 -7.01 -6.11
N VAL A 174 -12.64 -6.76 -5.78
CA VAL A 174 -12.02 -5.47 -6.07
C VAL A 174 -11.98 -5.18 -7.57
N ILE A 175 -11.83 -6.22 -8.38
CA ILE A 175 -11.81 -6.10 -9.84
C ILE A 175 -13.08 -5.44 -10.40
N ASP A 176 -14.23 -5.62 -9.74
CA ASP A 176 -15.51 -5.03 -10.16
C ASP A 176 -15.57 -3.50 -9.96
N TYR A 177 -14.63 -2.95 -9.20
CA TYR A 177 -14.46 -1.51 -9.03
C TYR A 177 -13.41 -0.90 -9.96
N THR A 178 -12.72 -1.69 -10.80
CA THR A 178 -11.60 -1.22 -11.65
C THR A 178 -12.00 -0.08 -12.60
N GLU A 179 -13.28 0.00 -13.00
CA GLU A 179 -13.78 1.11 -13.80
C GLU A 179 -13.55 2.47 -13.13
N GLY A 180 -13.65 2.54 -11.79
CA GLY A 180 -13.44 3.75 -11.01
C GLY A 180 -11.97 4.15 -10.84
N LEU A 181 -11.01 3.27 -11.16
CA LEU A 181 -9.57 3.59 -11.06
C LEU A 181 -9.20 4.65 -12.09
N SER A 182 -8.81 5.84 -11.62
CA SER A 182 -8.41 6.96 -12.46
C SER A 182 -6.92 7.29 -12.41
N ALA A 183 -6.21 6.81 -11.40
CA ALA A 183 -4.77 6.99 -11.25
C ALA A 183 -3.98 5.89 -11.96
N PRO A 184 -2.74 6.16 -12.40
CA PRO A 184 -1.84 5.13 -12.89
C PRO A 184 -1.54 4.10 -11.80
N LEU A 185 -1.38 2.83 -12.21
CA LEU A 185 -1.18 1.69 -11.32
C LEU A 185 0.13 0.98 -11.63
N LEU A 186 1.00 0.83 -10.63
CA LEU A 186 2.12 -0.11 -10.67
C LEU A 186 1.75 -1.38 -9.91
N GLY A 187 1.96 -2.54 -10.52
CA GLY A 187 1.82 -3.85 -9.88
C GLY A 187 3.14 -4.63 -9.87
N LEU A 188 3.52 -5.18 -8.71
CA LEU A 188 4.70 -6.04 -8.58
C LEU A 188 4.28 -7.40 -8.03
N PHE A 189 4.51 -8.48 -8.79
CA PHE A 189 4.02 -9.82 -8.47
C PHE A 189 5.09 -10.89 -8.63
N GLY A 190 5.07 -11.90 -7.77
CA GLY A 190 5.92 -13.07 -7.88
C GLY A 190 5.24 -14.17 -8.71
N ASN A 191 5.98 -14.81 -9.64
CA ASN A 191 5.44 -15.91 -10.46
C ASN A 191 5.28 -17.23 -9.67
N ASP A 192 5.92 -17.36 -8.51
CA ASP A 192 5.76 -18.51 -7.61
C ASP A 192 4.76 -18.23 -6.47
N ASP A 193 3.99 -17.14 -6.56
CA ASP A 193 2.97 -16.82 -5.57
C ASP A 193 1.75 -17.74 -5.73
N ARG A 194 1.18 -18.13 -4.61
CA ARG A 194 -0.05 -18.94 -4.55
C ARG A 194 -1.31 -18.11 -4.44
N TYR A 195 -1.18 -16.81 -4.07
CA TYR A 195 -2.30 -15.90 -3.96
C TYR A 195 -1.83 -14.44 -3.87
N PRO A 196 -1.90 -13.67 -4.98
CA PRO A 196 -2.49 -14.04 -6.26
C PRO A 196 -1.60 -15.01 -7.04
N THR A 197 -2.23 -16.00 -7.71
CA THR A 197 -1.50 -16.83 -8.69
C THR A 197 -1.20 -16.04 -9.96
N PRO A 198 -0.24 -16.47 -10.80
CA PRO A 198 0.00 -15.84 -12.09
C PRO A 198 -1.27 -15.68 -12.94
N GLU A 199 -2.17 -16.67 -12.91
CA GLU A 199 -3.43 -16.63 -13.67
C GLU A 199 -4.41 -15.56 -13.14
N LEU A 200 -4.43 -15.33 -11.82
CA LEU A 200 -5.23 -14.24 -11.24
C LEU A 200 -4.65 -12.86 -11.61
N VAL A 201 -3.32 -12.74 -11.67
CA VAL A 201 -2.66 -11.53 -12.15
C VAL A 201 -2.94 -11.31 -13.64
N ASP A 202 -2.95 -12.38 -14.48
CA ASP A 202 -3.35 -12.29 -15.90
C ASP A 202 -4.78 -11.79 -16.07
N GLN A 203 -5.72 -12.26 -15.23
CA GLN A 203 -7.10 -11.78 -15.25
C GLN A 203 -7.21 -10.30 -14.86
N HIS A 204 -6.47 -9.88 -13.83
CA HIS A 204 -6.44 -8.49 -13.42
C HIS A 204 -5.89 -7.59 -14.54
N GLU A 205 -4.79 -7.99 -15.16
CA GLU A 205 -4.17 -7.28 -16.28
C GLU A 205 -5.12 -7.20 -17.50
N ALA A 206 -5.82 -8.29 -17.80
CA ALA A 206 -6.81 -8.33 -18.88
C ALA A 206 -7.96 -7.34 -18.65
N GLU A 207 -8.42 -7.18 -17.42
CA GLU A 207 -9.48 -6.22 -17.09
C GLU A 207 -8.99 -4.77 -17.16
N LEU A 208 -7.80 -4.48 -16.65
CA LEU A 208 -7.17 -3.16 -16.78
C LEU A 208 -7.04 -2.75 -18.25
N LYS A 209 -6.56 -3.69 -19.09
CA LYS A 209 -6.43 -3.49 -20.53
C LYS A 209 -7.79 -3.30 -21.20
N ARG A 210 -8.81 -4.10 -20.84
CA ARG A 210 -10.17 -3.98 -21.38
C ARG A 210 -10.78 -2.61 -21.11
N LEU A 211 -10.49 -2.05 -19.92
CA LEU A 211 -10.99 -0.73 -19.49
C LEU A 211 -10.07 0.44 -19.90
N GLY A 212 -8.97 0.18 -20.61
CA GLY A 212 -8.01 1.21 -21.04
C GLY A 212 -7.36 1.96 -19.89
N LYS A 213 -7.08 1.26 -18.77
CA LYS A 213 -6.42 1.85 -17.61
C LYS A 213 -4.94 2.03 -17.87
N ASP A 214 -4.35 3.06 -17.25
CA ASP A 214 -2.92 3.26 -17.23
C ASP A 214 -2.30 2.37 -16.15
N TYR A 215 -1.49 1.39 -16.57
CA TYR A 215 -0.89 0.45 -15.63
C TYR A 215 0.45 -0.10 -16.14
N GLU A 216 1.27 -0.53 -15.20
CA GLU A 216 2.55 -1.21 -15.42
C GLU A 216 2.67 -2.38 -14.44
N PHE A 217 2.76 -3.61 -14.96
CA PHE A 217 2.94 -4.83 -14.16
C PHE A 217 4.30 -5.45 -14.39
N HIS A 218 4.98 -5.79 -13.29
CA HIS A 218 6.24 -6.54 -13.31
C HIS A 218 6.08 -7.84 -12.55
N ARG A 219 6.68 -8.87 -13.12
CA ARG A 219 6.61 -10.24 -12.60
C ARG A 219 8.00 -10.78 -12.38
N TYR A 220 8.20 -11.46 -11.25
CA TYR A 220 9.49 -11.95 -10.80
C TYR A 220 9.48 -13.48 -10.71
N ASP A 221 10.26 -14.14 -11.58
CA ASP A 221 10.47 -15.59 -11.52
C ASP A 221 11.22 -15.98 -10.24
N GLY A 222 10.83 -17.08 -9.61
CA GLY A 222 11.42 -17.55 -8.36
C GLY A 222 11.04 -16.72 -7.13
N ALA A 223 10.19 -15.73 -7.29
CA ALA A 223 9.63 -14.95 -6.18
C ALA A 223 8.22 -15.42 -5.83
N SER A 224 7.97 -15.61 -4.54
CA SER A 224 6.67 -15.98 -3.98
C SER A 224 6.06 -14.82 -3.19
N HIS A 225 4.93 -15.06 -2.55
CA HIS A 225 4.26 -14.08 -1.70
C HIS A 225 5.20 -13.47 -0.67
N GLY A 226 5.27 -12.14 -0.58
CA GLY A 226 6.07 -11.45 0.42
C GLY A 226 7.57 -11.40 0.13
N PHE A 227 7.98 -11.46 -1.13
CA PHE A 227 9.40 -11.48 -1.52
C PHE A 227 10.20 -10.22 -1.11
N PHE A 228 9.56 -9.19 -0.59
CA PHE A 228 10.21 -8.02 0.05
C PHE A 228 10.48 -8.22 1.54
N TYR A 229 9.89 -9.21 2.19
CA TYR A 229 10.01 -9.38 3.64
C TYR A 229 11.36 -9.97 4.02
N TYR A 230 12.35 -9.11 4.27
CA TYR A 230 13.76 -9.49 4.53
C TYR A 230 13.92 -10.41 5.75
N PHE A 231 12.92 -10.48 6.63
CA PHE A 231 12.88 -11.35 7.81
C PHE A 231 12.24 -12.72 7.54
N ALA A 232 11.72 -12.96 6.33
CA ALA A 232 10.99 -14.18 5.98
C ALA A 232 11.74 -15.04 4.95
N PRO A 233 11.54 -16.36 4.93
CA PRO A 233 12.15 -17.25 3.93
C PRO A 233 11.77 -16.95 2.48
N ALA A 234 10.67 -16.23 2.29
CA ALA A 234 10.20 -15.78 0.99
C ALA A 234 11.06 -14.66 0.38
N TYR A 235 11.92 -14.01 1.17
CA TYR A 235 12.75 -12.90 0.72
C TYR A 235 13.58 -13.23 -0.51
N ARG A 236 13.50 -12.38 -1.52
CA ARG A 236 14.30 -12.47 -2.74
C ARG A 236 15.01 -11.13 -2.94
N PRO A 237 16.29 -11.02 -2.53
CA PRO A 237 17.02 -9.74 -2.51
C PRO A 237 17.00 -9.03 -3.85
N GLU A 238 17.28 -9.74 -4.95
CA GLU A 238 17.35 -9.14 -6.29
C GLU A 238 15.98 -8.60 -6.74
N ALA A 239 14.90 -9.38 -6.57
CA ALA A 239 13.55 -8.95 -6.90
C ALA A 239 13.09 -7.79 -6.01
N ALA A 240 13.43 -7.81 -4.71
CA ALA A 240 13.10 -6.74 -3.79
C ALA A 240 13.85 -5.44 -4.12
N MET A 241 15.11 -5.53 -4.55
CA MET A 241 15.90 -4.37 -4.98
C MET A 241 15.34 -3.74 -6.23
N ASP A 242 15.10 -4.52 -7.28
CA ASP A 242 14.45 -4.05 -8.50
C ASP A 242 13.08 -3.45 -8.20
N GLY A 243 12.28 -4.10 -7.35
CA GLY A 243 10.98 -3.59 -6.96
C GLY A 243 11.03 -2.24 -6.25
N TRP A 244 12.01 -2.00 -5.37
CA TRP A 244 12.20 -0.68 -4.76
C TRP A 244 12.60 0.38 -5.78
N GLU A 245 13.48 0.05 -6.74
CA GLU A 245 13.83 0.98 -7.84
C GLU A 245 12.59 1.37 -8.64
N ARG A 246 11.73 0.40 -8.97
CA ARG A 246 10.47 0.65 -9.69
C ARG A 246 9.49 1.50 -8.88
N ILE A 247 9.33 1.25 -7.59
CA ILE A 247 8.48 2.06 -6.70
C ILE A 247 8.90 3.53 -6.75
N PHE A 248 10.19 3.82 -6.60
CA PHE A 248 10.67 5.20 -6.61
C PHE A 248 10.62 5.82 -8.02
N ALA A 249 10.98 5.08 -9.06
CA ALA A 249 10.87 5.55 -10.44
C ALA A 249 9.42 5.85 -10.84
N PHE A 250 8.46 5.09 -10.31
CA PHE A 250 7.04 5.31 -10.55
C PHE A 250 6.50 6.51 -9.76
N PHE A 251 6.87 6.66 -8.50
CA PHE A 251 6.38 7.78 -7.70
C PHE A 251 6.96 9.14 -8.11
N GLU A 252 8.23 9.18 -8.56
CA GLU A 252 8.93 10.43 -8.86
C GLU A 252 8.15 11.34 -9.82
N PRO A 253 7.71 10.92 -11.03
CA PRO A 253 6.97 11.78 -11.95
C PRO A 253 5.54 12.11 -11.49
N HIS A 254 4.95 11.30 -10.62
CA HIS A 254 3.56 11.47 -10.20
C HIS A 254 3.40 12.28 -8.91
N LEU A 255 4.40 12.25 -8.02
CA LEU A 255 4.33 12.85 -6.69
C LEU A 255 5.30 14.02 -6.46
N SER A 256 6.11 14.38 -7.45
CA SER A 256 7.03 15.54 -7.37
C SER A 256 6.33 16.85 -7.66
#